data_b2c4ebb7dc4f44d16bf5c3d4b2a470a0
#
_entry.id   b2c4ebb7dc4f44d16bf5c3d4b2a470a0
#
_cell.length_a   1.000
_cell.length_b   1.000
_cell.length_c   1.000
_cell.angle_alpha   90.00
_cell.angle_beta   90.00
_cell.angle_gamma   90.00
#
_symmetry.space_group_name_H-M   'P 1'
#
loop_
_entity.id
_entity.type
_entity.pdbx_description
1 polymer ?
#
loop_
_entity_poly.entity_id
_entity_poly.type
_entity_poly.pdbx_seq_one_letter_code
_entity_poly.pdbx_strand_id
1 'polypeptide(L)'
;MVTAPNLRGEDVAELQRILARLGFNCGRVDGIFGPDTAAALQDFQRNSGLPDDGICGSDTVSALDVLARHTGSGPGVVMVREVAAVTSGRRSLGHLRIVIGEFGGLGALARQITTALRQHSASATTVGDPDSPTHAVLANRYRADLYIGFEAAHLKTSRIQYYAVPGFESAAGRSLSEKLAKGVRHPFRQSDVEVVGARLPILRETRMPAVLWQLGPTADIVAHTPTVVRGVVLAIEDWVREAQE
;
A
#
# COMPACT_ATOMS: atom_id res chain seq x y z
N MET A 1 -32.91 -10.31 18.05
CA MET A 1 -32.04 -9.60 17.10
C MET A 1 -32.91 -8.62 16.33
N VAL A 2 -32.92 -7.35 16.71
CA VAL A 2 -33.70 -6.32 16.00
C VAL A 2 -32.80 -5.86 14.85
N THR A 3 -33.13 -6.27 13.63
CA THR A 3 -32.51 -5.70 12.43
C THR A 3 -33.03 -4.28 12.29
N ALA A 4 -32.18 -3.30 12.57
CA ALA A 4 -32.48 -1.90 12.26
C ALA A 4 -32.86 -1.80 10.77
N PRO A 5 -33.91 -1.05 10.39
CA PRO A 5 -34.22 -0.86 8.98
C PRO A 5 -33.02 -0.22 8.30
N ASN A 6 -32.56 -0.80 7.19
CA ASN A 6 -31.50 -0.18 6.38
C ASN A 6 -31.95 1.23 5.99
N LEU A 7 -31.17 2.24 6.39
CA LEU A 7 -31.37 3.60 5.95
C LEU A 7 -31.35 3.62 4.42
N ARG A 8 -32.28 4.33 3.80
CA ARG A 8 -32.39 4.46 2.35
C ARG A 8 -32.61 5.91 1.98
N GLY A 9 -31.90 6.38 0.98
CA GLY A 9 -32.08 7.74 0.50
C GLY A 9 -31.02 8.12 -0.53
N GLU A 10 -31.21 9.30 -1.13
CA GLU A 10 -30.24 9.88 -2.05
C GLU A 10 -28.94 10.28 -1.31
N ASP A 11 -29.04 10.65 -0.05
CA ASP A 11 -27.91 10.90 0.86
C ASP A 11 -27.02 9.67 1.03
N VAL A 12 -27.62 8.48 1.14
CA VAL A 12 -26.88 7.21 1.18
C VAL A 12 -26.25 6.92 -0.17
N ALA A 13 -26.96 7.16 -1.28
CA ALA A 13 -26.39 6.98 -2.61
C ALA A 13 -25.23 7.94 -2.86
N GLU A 14 -25.30 9.19 -2.38
CA GLU A 14 -24.19 10.14 -2.48
C GLU A 14 -22.99 9.70 -1.63
N LEU A 15 -23.22 9.25 -0.39
CA LEU A 15 -22.19 8.65 0.45
C LEU A 15 -21.49 7.49 -0.26
N GLN A 16 -22.27 6.56 -0.85
CA GLN A 16 -21.73 5.43 -1.61
C GLN A 16 -20.89 5.89 -2.81
N ARG A 17 -21.34 6.91 -3.55
CA ARG A 17 -20.58 7.48 -4.68
C ARG A 17 -19.26 8.10 -4.20
N ILE A 18 -19.28 8.83 -3.08
CA ILE A 18 -18.08 9.43 -2.51
C ILE A 18 -17.10 8.34 -2.04
N LEU A 19 -17.57 7.37 -1.26
CA LEU A 19 -16.76 6.24 -0.80
C LEU A 19 -16.14 5.47 -1.96
N ALA A 20 -16.92 5.16 -3.00
CA ALA A 20 -16.44 4.48 -4.20
C ALA A 20 -15.36 5.29 -4.94
N ARG A 21 -15.55 6.62 -5.09
CA ARG A 21 -14.54 7.52 -5.68
C ARG A 21 -13.26 7.57 -4.85
N LEU A 22 -13.38 7.49 -3.53
CA LEU A 22 -12.24 7.45 -2.60
C LEU A 22 -11.60 6.06 -2.51
N GLY A 23 -12.09 5.07 -3.28
CA GLY A 23 -11.53 3.72 -3.36
C GLY A 23 -12.03 2.76 -2.27
N PHE A 24 -13.05 3.15 -1.50
CA PHE A 24 -13.68 2.28 -0.51
C PHE A 24 -14.81 1.47 -1.15
N ASN A 25 -14.82 0.14 -0.91
CA ASN A 25 -15.81 -0.75 -1.50
C ASN A 25 -17.11 -0.76 -0.70
N CYS A 26 -18.04 0.07 -1.12
CA CYS A 26 -19.39 0.10 -0.54
C CYS A 26 -20.40 -0.82 -1.26
N GLY A 27 -19.94 -1.74 -2.12
CA GLY A 27 -20.83 -2.54 -2.96
C GLY A 27 -21.44 -1.73 -4.10
N ARG A 28 -22.72 -2.01 -4.42
CA ARG A 28 -23.46 -1.24 -5.43
C ARG A 28 -23.89 0.11 -4.86
N VAL A 29 -23.87 1.13 -5.70
CA VAL A 29 -24.48 2.43 -5.39
C VAL A 29 -25.99 2.31 -5.63
N ASP A 30 -26.71 1.93 -4.61
CA ASP A 30 -28.16 1.64 -4.66
C ASP A 30 -28.99 2.49 -3.68
N GLY A 31 -28.32 3.37 -2.94
CA GLY A 31 -28.95 4.20 -1.92
C GLY A 31 -29.41 3.44 -0.68
N ILE A 32 -28.92 2.21 -0.46
CA ILE A 32 -29.23 1.39 0.71
C ILE A 32 -28.00 1.29 1.61
N PHE A 33 -28.09 1.75 2.84
CA PHE A 33 -27.03 1.61 3.83
C PHE A 33 -27.01 0.18 4.37
N GLY A 34 -26.33 -0.70 3.65
CA GLY A 34 -26.15 -2.10 4.01
C GLY A 34 -24.80 -2.39 4.69
N PRO A 35 -24.51 -3.67 4.97
CA PRO A 35 -23.26 -4.08 5.61
C PRO A 35 -22.00 -3.64 4.83
N ASP A 36 -22.04 -3.70 3.50
CA ASP A 36 -20.91 -3.29 2.66
C ASP A 36 -20.66 -1.78 2.76
N THR A 37 -21.73 -0.99 2.80
CA THR A 37 -21.63 0.48 2.99
C THR A 37 -21.10 0.81 4.38
N ALA A 38 -21.56 0.11 5.41
CA ALA A 38 -21.08 0.29 6.79
C ALA A 38 -19.60 -0.07 6.91
N ALA A 39 -19.19 -1.19 6.34
CA ALA A 39 -17.79 -1.60 6.32
C ALA A 39 -16.88 -0.60 5.58
N ALA A 40 -17.33 -0.11 4.42
CA ALA A 40 -16.62 0.91 3.66
C ALA A 40 -16.48 2.23 4.43
N LEU A 41 -17.53 2.63 5.17
CA LEU A 41 -17.50 3.82 5.99
C LEU A 41 -16.55 3.69 7.18
N GLN A 42 -16.56 2.54 7.86
CA GLN A 42 -15.60 2.23 8.94
C GLN A 42 -14.16 2.24 8.42
N ASP A 43 -13.92 1.62 7.26
CA ASP A 43 -12.60 1.66 6.60
C ASP A 43 -12.17 3.09 6.28
N PHE A 44 -13.08 3.92 5.78
CA PHE A 44 -12.83 5.33 5.54
C PHE A 44 -12.48 6.08 6.84
N GLN A 45 -13.29 5.93 7.89
CA GLN A 45 -13.08 6.58 9.19
C GLN A 45 -11.71 6.19 9.77
N ARG A 46 -11.38 4.90 9.78
CA ARG A 46 -10.08 4.38 10.24
C ARG A 46 -8.91 4.99 9.46
N ASN A 47 -9.04 5.06 8.15
CA ASN A 47 -8.01 5.64 7.28
C ASN A 47 -7.88 7.16 7.43
N SER A 48 -8.96 7.84 7.82
CA SER A 48 -8.99 9.28 8.04
C SER A 48 -8.63 9.70 9.47
N GLY A 49 -8.40 8.71 10.37
CA GLY A 49 -8.08 8.97 11.77
C GLY A 49 -9.29 9.41 12.61
N LEU A 50 -10.49 9.11 12.13
CA LEU A 50 -11.75 9.30 12.83
C LEU A 50 -12.13 8.05 13.65
N PRO A 51 -13.01 8.15 14.65
CA PRO A 51 -13.63 6.99 15.28
C PRO A 51 -14.29 6.11 14.20
N ASP A 52 -13.94 4.81 14.16
CA ASP A 52 -14.42 3.85 13.16
C ASP A 52 -15.72 3.16 13.59
N ASP A 53 -16.69 3.96 13.99
CA ASP A 53 -17.99 3.51 14.51
C ASP A 53 -19.02 3.14 13.42
N GLY A 54 -18.71 3.44 12.16
CA GLY A 54 -19.61 3.21 11.02
C GLY A 54 -20.79 4.19 10.97
N ILE A 55 -20.74 5.28 11.74
CA ILE A 55 -21.77 6.33 11.75
C ILE A 55 -21.26 7.53 10.94
N CYS A 56 -22.01 7.94 9.94
CA CYS A 56 -21.71 9.13 9.14
C CYS A 56 -22.11 10.39 9.89
N GLY A 57 -21.35 10.73 10.96
CA GLY A 57 -21.55 11.95 11.76
C GLY A 57 -20.91 13.18 11.09
N SER A 58 -21.03 14.35 11.77
CA SER A 58 -20.55 15.64 11.26
C SER A 58 -19.06 15.63 10.86
N ASP A 59 -18.23 14.99 11.67
CA ASP A 59 -16.77 14.92 11.44
C ASP A 59 -16.47 14.06 10.21
N THR A 60 -17.22 12.95 10.05
CA THR A 60 -17.13 12.06 8.92
C THR A 60 -17.59 12.77 7.63
N VAL A 61 -18.72 13.48 7.67
CA VAL A 61 -19.22 14.28 6.55
C VAL A 61 -18.21 15.36 6.17
N SER A 62 -17.66 16.08 7.14
CA SER A 62 -16.66 17.12 6.89
C SER A 62 -15.40 16.56 6.22
N ALA A 63 -14.94 15.40 6.67
CA ALA A 63 -13.79 14.72 6.08
C ALA A 63 -14.10 14.24 4.65
N LEU A 64 -15.30 13.65 4.43
CA LEU A 64 -15.75 13.25 3.10
C LEU A 64 -15.85 14.46 2.16
N ASP A 65 -16.41 15.58 2.60
CA ASP A 65 -16.55 16.80 1.81
C ASP A 65 -15.21 17.41 1.42
N VAL A 66 -14.27 17.51 2.37
CA VAL A 66 -12.93 18.01 2.09
C VAL A 66 -12.27 17.15 1.02
N LEU A 67 -12.40 15.85 1.13
CA LEU A 67 -11.78 14.90 0.22
C LEU A 67 -12.51 14.80 -1.13
N ALA A 68 -13.85 14.88 -1.13
CA ALA A 68 -14.66 14.89 -2.35
C ALA A 68 -14.41 16.14 -3.21
N ARG A 69 -14.18 17.31 -2.61
CA ARG A 69 -13.85 18.55 -3.33
C ARG A 69 -12.47 18.53 -3.99
N HIS A 70 -11.55 17.74 -3.46
CA HIS A 70 -10.21 17.56 -4.03
C HIS A 70 -10.16 16.44 -5.09
N THR A 71 -11.24 15.67 -5.27
CA THR A 71 -11.33 14.58 -6.26
C THR A 71 -11.85 15.02 -7.64
N GLY A 72 -11.97 16.30 -7.91
CA GLY A 72 -12.07 16.81 -9.29
C GLY A 72 -10.73 16.58 -10.02
N SER A 73 -10.48 15.39 -10.55
CA SER A 73 -9.25 14.97 -11.25
C SER A 73 -7.96 14.98 -10.39
N GLY A 74 -8.05 15.04 -9.08
CA GLY A 74 -6.93 15.00 -8.15
C GLY A 74 -6.90 13.69 -7.34
N PRO A 75 -5.74 13.40 -6.75
CA PRO A 75 -5.47 12.14 -6.05
C PRO A 75 -6.31 11.95 -4.77
N GLY A 76 -6.76 10.73 -4.52
CA GLY A 76 -7.46 10.35 -3.27
C GLY A 76 -6.60 10.56 -2.01
N VAL A 77 -7.19 10.36 -0.82
CA VAL A 77 -6.53 10.59 0.50
C VAL A 77 -5.18 9.91 0.65
N VAL A 78 -5.04 8.70 0.11
CA VAL A 78 -3.78 7.95 0.08
C VAL A 78 -2.73 8.74 -0.69
N MET A 79 -3.10 9.37 -1.79
CA MET A 79 -2.19 10.14 -2.63
C MET A 79 -1.82 11.50 -2.02
N VAL A 80 -2.73 12.18 -1.31
CA VAL A 80 -2.37 13.42 -0.57
C VAL A 80 -1.35 13.10 0.52
N ARG A 81 -1.47 11.95 1.17
CA ARG A 81 -0.49 11.47 2.15
C ARG A 81 0.79 10.96 1.50
N GLU A 82 0.68 10.25 0.38
CA GLU A 82 1.84 9.80 -0.41
C GLU A 82 2.61 11.00 -0.99
N VAL A 83 1.93 11.97 -1.58
CA VAL A 83 2.55 13.20 -2.10
C VAL A 83 3.09 14.06 -0.95
N ALA A 84 2.37 14.21 0.16
CA ALA A 84 2.90 14.91 1.33
C ALA A 84 4.10 14.18 1.97
N ALA A 85 4.12 12.85 1.93
CA ALA A 85 5.26 12.06 2.38
C ALA A 85 6.48 12.20 1.44
N VAL A 86 6.24 12.33 0.15
CA VAL A 86 7.27 12.49 -0.89
C VAL A 86 7.72 13.96 -1.02
N THR A 87 6.78 14.93 -0.95
CA THR A 87 7.08 16.37 -1.09
C THR A 87 7.55 17.06 0.18
N SER A 88 7.46 16.44 1.36
CA SER A 88 7.96 17.04 2.61
C SER A 88 9.51 17.08 2.70
N GLY A 89 10.17 17.36 1.60
CA GLY A 89 11.54 17.87 1.47
C GLY A 89 12.65 16.82 1.52
N ARG A 90 13.61 16.96 0.64
CA ARG A 90 14.98 16.37 0.58
C ARG A 90 15.20 15.14 1.49
N ARG A 91 14.55 14.02 1.20
CA ARG A 91 14.77 12.78 1.94
C ARG A 91 15.86 11.98 1.25
N SER A 92 17.02 11.92 1.85
CA SER A 92 17.99 10.85 1.52
C SER A 92 17.49 9.52 2.10
N LEU A 93 17.97 8.42 1.58
CA LEU A 93 17.65 7.06 2.08
C LEU A 93 17.85 6.97 3.61
N GLY A 94 18.87 7.66 4.16
CA GLY A 94 19.17 7.70 5.58
C GLY A 94 18.09 8.32 6.48
N HIS A 95 17.12 9.02 5.93
CA HIS A 95 16.01 9.61 6.70
C HIS A 95 14.74 8.75 6.64
N LEU A 96 14.72 7.66 5.86
CA LEU A 96 13.55 6.82 5.70
C LEU A 96 13.44 5.76 6.80
N ARG A 97 12.21 5.56 7.24
CA ARG A 97 11.80 4.40 8.03
C ARG A 97 11.15 3.39 7.10
N ILE A 98 11.79 2.24 6.93
CA ILE A 98 11.41 1.24 5.95
C ILE A 98 11.00 -0.04 6.68
N VAL A 99 9.86 -0.60 6.30
CA VAL A 99 9.44 -1.92 6.77
C VAL A 99 9.55 -2.91 5.62
N ILE A 100 10.30 -3.98 5.87
CA ILE A 100 10.42 -5.13 4.98
C ILE A 100 9.57 -6.25 5.56
N GLY A 101 8.46 -6.55 4.88
CA GLY A 101 7.55 -7.64 5.24
C GLY A 101 7.95 -8.95 4.56
N GLU A 102 7.69 -10.08 5.23
CA GLU A 102 7.80 -11.40 4.61
C GLU A 102 6.67 -12.32 5.08
N PHE A 103 6.03 -12.98 4.13
CA PHE A 103 4.83 -13.80 4.33
C PHE A 103 5.13 -15.31 4.37
N GLY A 104 6.38 -15.69 4.62
CA GLY A 104 6.87 -17.07 4.67
C GLY A 104 7.83 -17.40 3.54
N GLY A 105 8.89 -18.13 3.89
CA GLY A 105 9.89 -18.67 2.96
C GLY A 105 11.00 -17.73 2.51
N LEU A 106 10.89 -16.41 2.72
CA LEU A 106 11.87 -15.41 2.28
C LEU A 106 12.50 -14.60 3.44
N GLY A 107 12.42 -15.10 4.68
CA GLY A 107 12.93 -14.41 5.85
C GLY A 107 14.44 -14.11 5.80
N ALA A 108 15.24 -14.97 5.16
CA ALA A 108 16.66 -14.71 4.97
C ALA A 108 16.89 -13.52 4.02
N LEU A 109 16.16 -13.45 2.92
CA LEU A 109 16.20 -12.31 1.97
C LEU A 109 15.77 -11.02 2.67
N ALA A 110 14.65 -11.04 3.38
CA ALA A 110 14.13 -9.86 4.09
C ALA A 110 15.14 -9.32 5.10
N ARG A 111 15.78 -10.17 5.88
CA ARG A 111 16.85 -9.77 6.82
C ARG A 111 18.08 -9.19 6.12
N GLN A 112 18.52 -9.77 5.00
CA GLN A 112 19.66 -9.24 4.24
C GLN A 112 19.36 -7.87 3.64
N ILE A 113 18.15 -7.66 3.07
CA ILE A 113 17.71 -6.35 2.58
C ILE A 113 17.69 -5.35 3.73
N THR A 114 17.10 -5.71 4.88
CA THR A 114 17.05 -4.83 6.06
C THR A 114 18.46 -4.45 6.53
N THR A 115 19.39 -5.40 6.55
CA THR A 115 20.78 -5.13 6.92
C THR A 115 21.46 -4.19 5.92
N ALA A 116 21.28 -4.41 4.62
CA ALA A 116 21.84 -3.55 3.59
C ALA A 116 21.28 -2.12 3.69
N LEU A 117 19.96 -1.97 3.88
CA LEU A 117 19.34 -0.64 4.06
C LEU A 117 19.90 0.10 5.28
N ARG A 118 20.15 -0.60 6.38
CA ARG A 118 20.78 -0.02 7.58
C ARG A 118 22.22 0.43 7.32
N GLN A 119 22.97 -0.30 6.49
CA GLN A 119 24.33 0.12 6.05
C GLN A 119 24.31 1.41 5.24
N HIS A 120 23.19 1.69 4.55
CA HIS A 120 22.91 2.98 3.87
C HIS A 120 22.22 4.00 4.79
N SER A 121 22.33 3.82 6.11
CA SER A 121 21.81 4.73 7.15
C SER A 121 20.29 4.80 7.26
N ALA A 122 19.52 3.97 6.55
CA ALA A 122 18.08 3.92 6.69
C ALA A 122 17.65 3.27 8.02
N SER A 123 16.56 3.74 8.60
CA SER A 123 15.89 3.08 9.72
C SER A 123 15.02 1.94 9.21
N ALA A 124 15.58 0.73 9.04
CA ALA A 124 14.86 -0.39 8.48
C ALA A 124 14.54 -1.46 9.52
N THR A 125 13.38 -2.10 9.41
CA THR A 125 12.96 -3.25 10.24
C THR A 125 12.29 -4.32 9.41
N THR A 126 12.29 -5.57 9.92
CA THR A 126 11.63 -6.70 9.26
C THR A 126 10.40 -7.11 10.07
N VAL A 127 9.32 -7.41 9.37
CA VAL A 127 8.11 -8.05 9.92
C VAL A 127 7.94 -9.39 9.21
N GLY A 128 7.95 -10.47 9.99
CA GLY A 128 7.70 -11.83 9.50
C GLY A 128 6.44 -12.38 10.16
N ASP A 129 5.34 -12.35 9.44
CA ASP A 129 4.04 -12.87 9.88
C ASP A 129 3.27 -13.33 8.63
N PRO A 130 2.54 -14.45 8.66
CA PRO A 130 1.71 -14.86 7.53
C PRO A 130 0.48 -13.98 7.36
N ASP A 131 0.11 -13.18 8.37
CA ASP A 131 -1.10 -12.37 8.39
C ASP A 131 -0.88 -10.95 7.84
N SER A 132 -1.57 -10.65 6.76
CA SER A 132 -1.47 -9.38 6.04
C SER A 132 -1.90 -8.15 6.87
N PRO A 133 -3.02 -8.17 7.61
CA PRO A 133 -3.40 -7.10 8.53
C PRO A 133 -2.35 -6.80 9.60
N THR A 134 -1.72 -7.82 10.18
CA THR A 134 -0.65 -7.65 11.17
C THR A 134 0.50 -6.82 10.60
N HIS A 135 0.91 -7.09 9.36
CA HIS A 135 1.94 -6.28 8.68
C HIS A 135 1.54 -4.81 8.56
N ALA A 136 0.29 -4.54 8.13
CA ALA A 136 -0.20 -3.16 7.99
C ALA A 136 -0.23 -2.42 9.32
N VAL A 137 -0.74 -3.06 10.38
CA VAL A 137 -0.77 -2.49 11.74
C VAL A 137 0.64 -2.15 12.22
N LEU A 138 1.60 -3.07 12.08
CA LEU A 138 2.97 -2.86 12.52
C LEU A 138 3.69 -1.78 11.71
N ALA A 139 3.54 -1.76 10.37
CA ALA A 139 4.11 -0.73 9.51
C ALA A 139 3.55 0.66 9.84
N ASN A 140 2.23 0.76 10.05
CA ASN A 140 1.57 2.00 10.43
C ASN A 140 2.01 2.48 11.83
N ARG A 141 2.12 1.57 12.82
CA ARG A 141 2.60 1.87 14.17
C ARG A 141 4.08 2.31 14.18
N TYR A 142 4.90 1.70 13.34
CA TYR A 142 6.30 2.10 13.14
C TYR A 142 6.40 3.46 12.44
N ARG A 143 5.29 3.99 11.92
CA ARG A 143 5.24 5.21 11.08
C ARG A 143 6.22 5.08 9.92
N ALA A 144 6.20 3.94 9.25
CA ALA A 144 7.06 3.71 8.10
C ALA A 144 6.80 4.75 7.00
N ASP A 145 7.85 5.11 6.29
CA ASP A 145 7.79 5.97 5.10
C ASP A 145 7.64 5.11 3.83
N LEU A 146 7.93 3.80 3.95
CA LEU A 146 7.88 2.83 2.86
C LEU A 146 7.66 1.42 3.40
N TYR A 147 6.82 0.62 2.70
CA TYR A 147 6.64 -0.80 2.96
C TYR A 147 6.92 -1.62 1.70
N ILE A 148 7.74 -2.68 1.84
CA ILE A 148 7.97 -3.68 0.80
C ILE A 148 7.74 -5.06 1.39
N GLY A 149 6.68 -5.74 0.95
CA GLY A 149 6.38 -7.13 1.32
C GLY A 149 6.97 -8.11 0.31
N PHE A 150 7.49 -9.25 0.79
CA PHE A 150 7.97 -10.35 -0.02
C PHE A 150 7.16 -11.61 0.28
N GLU A 151 6.67 -12.23 -0.78
CA GLU A 151 5.92 -13.48 -0.72
C GLU A 151 6.57 -14.53 -1.63
N ALA A 152 6.82 -15.72 -1.10
CA ALA A 152 7.39 -16.81 -1.86
C ALA A 152 6.35 -17.43 -2.80
N ALA A 153 6.69 -17.60 -4.09
CA ALA A 153 5.89 -18.32 -5.05
C ALA A 153 6.52 -19.69 -5.39
N HIS A 154 5.68 -20.69 -5.62
CA HIS A 154 6.16 -22.04 -6.00
C HIS A 154 6.59 -22.10 -7.46
N LEU A 155 5.95 -21.33 -8.31
CA LEU A 155 6.25 -21.28 -9.75
C LEU A 155 7.23 -20.15 -10.05
N LYS A 156 7.87 -20.25 -11.22
CA LYS A 156 8.75 -19.19 -11.72
C LYS A 156 7.91 -17.93 -11.99
N THR A 157 7.91 -17.04 -11.03
CA THR A 157 7.08 -15.83 -11.00
C THR A 157 7.88 -14.67 -10.41
N SER A 158 7.77 -13.51 -11.03
CA SER A 158 8.19 -12.25 -10.44
C SER A 158 7.10 -11.22 -10.70
N ARG A 159 6.28 -10.95 -9.69
CA ARG A 159 5.16 -10.01 -9.80
C ARG A 159 5.21 -9.01 -8.66
N ILE A 160 5.23 -7.73 -8.99
CA ILE A 160 5.17 -6.64 -8.01
C ILE A 160 3.78 -6.02 -8.09
N GLN A 161 3.11 -5.99 -6.95
CA GLN A 161 1.76 -5.48 -6.81
C GLN A 161 1.77 -4.18 -6.02
N TYR A 162 1.04 -3.18 -6.51
CA TYR A 162 0.78 -1.92 -5.82
C TYR A 162 -0.72 -1.69 -5.70
N TYR A 163 -1.15 -0.79 -4.81
CA TYR A 163 -2.58 -0.56 -4.61
C TYR A 163 -3.20 0.12 -5.82
N ALA A 164 -4.22 -0.53 -6.39
CA ALA A 164 -5.07 0.06 -7.42
C ALA A 164 -6.49 -0.51 -7.35
N VAL A 165 -7.46 0.36 -7.64
CA VAL A 165 -8.88 0.04 -7.77
C VAL A 165 -9.44 0.87 -8.95
N PRO A 166 -10.63 0.55 -9.48
CA PRO A 166 -11.24 1.38 -10.52
C PRO A 166 -11.33 2.86 -10.10
N GLY A 167 -10.69 3.71 -10.88
CA GLY A 167 -10.67 5.17 -10.64
C GLY A 167 -9.58 5.67 -9.68
N PHE A 168 -8.75 4.80 -9.11
CA PHE A 168 -7.63 5.19 -8.27
C PHE A 168 -6.44 4.23 -8.35
N GLU A 169 -5.23 4.77 -8.41
CA GLU A 169 -3.99 4.01 -8.21
C GLU A 169 -3.00 4.78 -7.33
N SER A 170 -2.22 4.03 -6.54
CA SER A 170 -1.10 4.58 -5.78
C SER A 170 0.03 4.95 -6.74
N ALA A 171 0.19 6.24 -7.02
CA ALA A 171 1.25 6.71 -7.93
C ALA A 171 2.65 6.41 -7.38
N ALA A 172 2.85 6.61 -6.08
CA ALA A 172 4.12 6.34 -5.42
C ALA A 172 4.41 4.82 -5.33
N GLY A 173 3.38 4.00 -5.06
CA GLY A 173 3.51 2.54 -5.09
C GLY A 173 3.82 2.02 -6.49
N ARG A 174 3.19 2.58 -7.53
CA ARG A 174 3.48 2.25 -8.93
C ARG A 174 4.91 2.62 -9.31
N SER A 175 5.34 3.87 -9.05
CA SER A 175 6.70 4.33 -9.34
C SER A 175 7.74 3.44 -8.65
N LEU A 176 7.55 3.12 -7.36
CA LEU A 176 8.42 2.18 -6.64
C LEU A 176 8.45 0.80 -7.31
N SER A 177 7.29 0.25 -7.68
CA SER A 177 7.19 -1.06 -8.34
C SER A 177 7.98 -1.09 -9.65
N GLU A 178 7.90 -0.02 -10.45
CA GLU A 178 8.64 0.11 -11.71
C GLU A 178 10.15 0.23 -11.48
N LYS A 179 10.61 0.94 -10.43
CA LYS A 179 12.03 1.01 -10.05
C LYS A 179 12.55 -0.35 -9.59
N LEU A 180 11.79 -1.05 -8.74
CA LEU A 180 12.14 -2.40 -8.29
C LEU A 180 12.23 -3.37 -9.47
N ALA A 181 11.27 -3.34 -10.39
CA ALA A 181 11.27 -4.16 -11.59
C ALA A 181 12.49 -3.90 -12.48
N LYS A 182 12.93 -2.65 -12.60
CA LYS A 182 14.13 -2.26 -13.36
C LYS A 182 15.41 -2.68 -12.62
N GLY A 183 15.49 -2.48 -11.31
CA GLY A 183 16.67 -2.72 -10.50
C GLY A 183 17.06 -4.20 -10.38
N VAL A 184 16.11 -5.11 -10.52
CA VAL A 184 16.32 -6.56 -10.27
C VAL A 184 16.14 -7.42 -11.53
N ARG A 185 16.19 -6.84 -12.71
CA ARG A 185 16.00 -7.56 -13.99
C ARG A 185 16.99 -8.72 -14.26
N HIS A 186 18.21 -8.63 -13.73
CA HIS A 186 19.30 -9.52 -14.14
C HIS A 186 19.25 -10.94 -13.56
N PRO A 187 18.79 -11.25 -12.33
CA PRO A 187 18.83 -12.59 -11.79
C PRO A 187 17.82 -13.55 -12.43
N PHE A 188 16.71 -13.04 -12.89
CA PHE A 188 15.55 -13.82 -13.33
C PHE A 188 15.49 -14.06 -14.85
N ARG A 189 16.60 -13.87 -15.58
CA ARG A 189 16.68 -14.06 -17.03
C ARG A 189 15.35 -13.70 -17.70
N GLN A 190 15.11 -12.42 -17.92
CA GLN A 190 14.11 -11.92 -18.89
C GLN A 190 12.63 -12.29 -18.70
N SER A 191 12.27 -13.09 -17.74
CA SER A 191 10.85 -13.17 -17.42
C SER A 191 10.48 -11.83 -16.86
N ASP A 192 9.71 -11.12 -17.61
CA ASP A 192 9.26 -9.79 -17.31
C ASP A 192 8.74 -9.74 -15.86
N VAL A 193 9.37 -8.89 -15.05
CA VAL A 193 8.81 -8.58 -13.74
C VAL A 193 7.49 -7.88 -14.01
N GLU A 194 6.42 -8.57 -13.73
CA GLU A 194 5.08 -8.06 -13.94
C GLU A 194 4.75 -7.01 -12.88
N VAL A 195 4.40 -5.79 -13.28
CA VAL A 195 3.95 -4.74 -12.38
C VAL A 195 2.45 -4.56 -12.56
N VAL A 196 1.67 -4.84 -11.51
CA VAL A 196 0.21 -4.84 -11.59
C VAL A 196 -0.43 -4.11 -10.42
N GLY A 197 -1.52 -3.40 -10.71
CA GLY A 197 -2.41 -2.87 -9.70
C GLY A 197 -3.22 -3.98 -9.04
N ALA A 198 -3.30 -3.98 -7.71
CA ALA A 198 -4.03 -4.99 -6.95
C ALA A 198 -4.73 -4.39 -5.73
N ARG A 199 -5.87 -4.98 -5.37
CA ARG A 199 -6.62 -4.63 -4.17
C ARG A 199 -6.36 -5.66 -3.07
N LEU A 200 -5.16 -5.62 -2.50
CA LEU A 200 -4.80 -6.50 -1.39
C LEU A 200 -4.94 -5.78 -0.04
N PRO A 201 -5.32 -6.48 1.04
CA PRO A 201 -5.46 -5.88 2.37
C PRO A 201 -4.20 -5.12 2.80
N ILE A 202 -3.02 -5.71 2.66
CA ILE A 202 -1.75 -5.06 3.02
C ILE A 202 -1.52 -3.75 2.28
N LEU A 203 -1.87 -3.68 0.99
CA LEU A 203 -1.68 -2.49 0.17
C LEU A 203 -2.74 -1.41 0.46
N ARG A 204 -3.95 -1.84 0.86
CA ARG A 204 -5.06 -0.96 1.20
C ARG A 204 -4.91 -0.34 2.58
N GLU A 205 -4.41 -1.10 3.56
CA GLU A 205 -4.41 -0.74 4.98
C GLU A 205 -3.13 -0.02 5.42
N THR A 206 -2.07 -0.10 4.64
CA THR A 206 -0.84 0.67 4.86
C THR A 206 -1.04 2.15 4.52
N ARG A 207 -0.47 3.03 5.36
CA ARG A 207 -0.59 4.50 5.24
C ARG A 207 0.56 5.15 4.47
N MET A 208 1.50 4.38 4.02
CA MET A 208 2.68 4.76 3.24
C MET A 208 2.64 4.08 1.88
N PRO A 209 3.47 4.50 0.91
CA PRO A 209 3.70 3.73 -0.31
C PRO A 209 4.04 2.29 0.02
N ALA A 210 3.29 1.35 -0.54
CA ALA A 210 3.41 -0.06 -0.24
C ALA A 210 3.38 -0.90 -1.51
N VAL A 211 4.23 -1.91 -1.54
CA VAL A 211 4.27 -2.91 -2.61
C VAL A 211 4.37 -4.32 -2.02
N LEU A 212 3.78 -5.29 -2.70
CA LEU A 212 3.95 -6.71 -2.43
C LEU A 212 4.63 -7.37 -3.62
N TRP A 213 5.77 -8.00 -3.39
CA TRP A 213 6.54 -8.68 -4.41
C TRP A 213 6.45 -10.19 -4.23
N GLN A 214 5.75 -10.84 -5.15
CA GLN A 214 5.70 -12.30 -5.26
C GLN A 214 6.88 -12.78 -6.08
N LEU A 215 7.73 -13.62 -5.48
CA LEU A 215 8.97 -14.13 -6.06
C LEU A 215 9.01 -15.65 -6.04
N GLY A 216 9.38 -16.27 -7.14
CA GLY A 216 9.53 -17.71 -7.22
C GLY A 216 10.38 -18.21 -8.38
N PRO A 217 10.86 -19.44 -8.33
CA PRO A 217 10.88 -20.33 -7.16
C PRO A 217 11.95 -19.92 -6.12
N THR A 218 11.75 -20.31 -4.87
CA THR A 218 12.63 -19.94 -3.76
C THR A 218 14.11 -20.31 -3.99
N ALA A 219 14.38 -21.44 -4.66
CA ALA A 219 15.74 -21.88 -4.98
C ALA A 219 16.50 -20.85 -5.84
N ASP A 220 15.83 -20.27 -6.85
CA ASP A 220 16.44 -19.25 -7.71
C ASP A 220 16.71 -17.96 -6.94
N ILE A 221 15.82 -17.61 -6.01
CA ILE A 221 15.98 -16.42 -5.16
C ILE A 221 17.18 -16.58 -4.25
N VAL A 222 17.33 -17.75 -3.61
CA VAL A 222 18.46 -18.05 -2.73
C VAL A 222 19.79 -17.95 -3.49
N ALA A 223 19.84 -18.51 -4.70
CA ALA A 223 21.04 -18.45 -5.55
C ALA A 223 21.43 -17.02 -5.95
N HIS A 224 20.48 -16.10 -6.04
CA HIS A 224 20.68 -14.72 -6.50
C HIS A 224 20.44 -13.65 -5.42
N THR A 225 20.34 -14.07 -4.15
CA THR A 225 20.05 -13.16 -3.04
C THR A 225 20.90 -11.88 -3.03
N PRO A 226 22.25 -11.91 -3.21
CA PRO A 226 23.04 -10.69 -3.19
C PRO A 226 22.67 -9.70 -4.30
N THR A 227 22.28 -10.20 -5.46
CA THR A 227 21.86 -9.36 -6.60
C THR A 227 20.48 -8.74 -6.33
N VAL A 228 19.54 -9.50 -5.77
CA VAL A 228 18.22 -9.00 -5.38
C VAL A 228 18.36 -7.91 -4.30
N VAL A 229 19.16 -8.16 -3.25
CA VAL A 229 19.41 -7.20 -2.18
C VAL A 229 19.96 -5.87 -2.75
N ARG A 230 21.00 -5.96 -3.57
CA ARG A 230 21.59 -4.77 -4.21
C ARG A 230 20.56 -4.03 -5.08
N GLY A 231 19.81 -4.77 -5.90
CA GLY A 231 18.81 -4.20 -6.78
C GLY A 231 17.70 -3.48 -6.03
N VAL A 232 17.25 -4.04 -4.88
CA VAL A 232 16.23 -3.39 -4.03
C VAL A 232 16.78 -2.08 -3.44
N VAL A 233 18.00 -2.07 -2.91
CA VAL A 233 18.61 -0.85 -2.34
C VAL A 233 18.71 0.24 -3.40
N LEU A 234 19.28 -0.07 -4.58
CA LEU A 234 19.40 0.89 -5.68
C LEU A 234 18.05 1.40 -6.17
N ALA A 235 17.04 0.52 -6.25
CA ALA A 235 15.70 0.92 -6.66
C ALA A 235 15.06 1.91 -5.67
N ILE A 236 15.26 1.72 -4.37
CA ILE A 236 14.78 2.65 -3.35
C ILE A 236 15.53 3.99 -3.43
N GLU A 237 16.85 3.96 -3.63
CA GLU A 237 17.65 5.18 -3.82
C GLU A 237 17.17 5.98 -5.04
N ASP A 238 16.95 5.31 -6.17
CA ASP A 238 16.44 5.95 -7.39
C ASP A 238 15.02 6.50 -7.19
N TRP A 239 14.17 5.77 -6.47
CA TRP A 239 12.82 6.20 -6.15
C TRP A 239 12.81 7.46 -5.28
N VAL A 240 13.68 7.52 -4.27
CA VAL A 240 13.83 8.70 -3.40
C VAL A 240 14.35 9.90 -4.18
N ARG A 241 15.25 9.69 -5.14
CA ARG A 241 15.82 10.76 -5.97
C ARG A 241 14.78 11.36 -6.91
N GLU A 242 14.00 10.53 -7.58
CA GLU A 242 12.92 10.98 -8.48
C GLU A 242 11.86 11.81 -7.77
N ALA A 243 11.59 11.51 -6.50
CA ALA A 243 10.64 12.27 -5.70
C ALA A 243 11.12 13.68 -5.32
N GLN A 244 12.36 14.05 -5.67
CA GLN A 244 12.97 15.37 -5.39
C GLN A 244 13.00 16.27 -6.63
N GLU A 245 12.74 15.71 -7.82
CA GLU A 245 12.65 16.42 -9.09
C GLU A 245 11.20 16.89 -9.36
#